data_bd7fc1fd187daef2dca0453e684396ba
#
_entry.id   bd7fc1fd187daef2dca0453e684396ba
#
_cell.length_a   1.000
_cell.length_b   1.000
_cell.length_c   1.000
_cell.angle_alpha   90.00
_cell.angle_beta   90.00
_cell.angle_gamma   90.00
#
_symmetry.space_group_name_H-M   'P 1'
#
loop_
_entity.id
_entity.type
_entity.pdbx_description
1 polymer ?
#
loop_
_entity_poly.entity_id
_entity_poly.type
_entity_poly.pdbx_seq_one_letter_code
_entity_poly.pdbx_strand_id
1 'polypeptide(L)'
;VTLLGYHREKNLIRYDDDIDFYINIQHRDQLNYILEEVGFTIGYHSECFVQGIRKIGDKTTYVDFYCYDNDETSEFIRDRWNFKGNYHNFSTHLFIDKDWVFPILEGNIDDLSFKIPNNPEECCIYLYGEDYRIPLDKDVEYITRVINNQVVREKLK
;
A
#
# COMPACT_ATOMS: atom_id res chain seq x y z
N VAL A 1 0.66 -1.90 -4.18
CA VAL A 1 0.15 -2.00 -5.57
C VAL A 1 -1.12 -2.84 -5.66
N THR A 2 -1.43 -3.64 -4.62
CA THR A 2 -2.58 -4.57 -4.56
C THR A 2 -3.94 -3.89 -4.81
N LEU A 3 -4.21 -2.73 -4.16
CA LEU A 3 -5.46 -1.98 -4.39
C LEU A 3 -5.61 -1.55 -5.85
N LEU A 4 -4.51 -1.14 -6.50
CA LEU A 4 -4.50 -0.75 -7.90
C LEU A 4 -4.92 -1.92 -8.81
N GLY A 5 -4.36 -3.11 -8.60
CA GLY A 5 -4.72 -4.31 -9.35
C GLY A 5 -6.19 -4.66 -9.17
N TYR A 6 -6.65 -4.70 -7.92
CA TYR A 6 -8.05 -4.96 -7.62
C TYR A 6 -9.00 -3.95 -8.28
N HIS A 7 -8.72 -2.65 -8.17
CA HIS A 7 -9.61 -1.62 -8.70
C HIS A 7 -9.61 -1.59 -10.23
N ARG A 8 -8.44 -1.73 -10.87
CA ARG A 8 -8.26 -1.67 -12.32
C ARG A 8 -8.66 -2.95 -13.03
N GLU A 9 -8.23 -4.09 -12.51
CA GLU A 9 -8.29 -5.38 -13.21
C GLU A 9 -9.25 -6.39 -12.55
N LYS A 10 -9.78 -6.06 -11.36
CA LYS A 10 -10.53 -6.99 -10.49
C LYS A 10 -9.71 -8.24 -10.15
N ASN A 11 -8.39 -8.09 -10.14
CA ASN A 11 -7.44 -9.15 -9.89
C ASN A 11 -6.14 -8.56 -9.31
N LEU A 12 -5.20 -9.42 -8.91
CA LEU A 12 -3.84 -9.02 -8.62
C LEU A 12 -3.11 -8.66 -9.92
N ILE A 13 -2.18 -7.73 -9.86
CA ILE A 13 -1.35 -7.40 -11.02
C ILE A 13 -0.48 -8.60 -11.35
N ARG A 14 -0.49 -9.01 -12.62
CA ARG A 14 0.30 -10.13 -13.08
C ARG A 14 1.80 -9.88 -12.88
N TYR A 15 2.49 -10.83 -12.27
CA TYR A 15 3.91 -10.79 -11.89
C TYR A 15 4.24 -9.86 -10.70
N ASP A 16 3.23 -9.36 -10.00
CA ASP A 16 3.42 -8.79 -8.67
C ASP A 16 3.75 -9.92 -7.70
N ASP A 17 4.75 -9.76 -6.87
CA ASP A 17 5.25 -10.80 -5.96
C ASP A 17 4.93 -10.50 -4.49
N ASP A 18 4.24 -9.40 -4.25
CA ASP A 18 3.82 -8.95 -2.93
C ASP A 18 2.32 -8.64 -2.84
N ILE A 19 1.84 -8.56 -1.62
CA ILE A 19 0.51 -8.05 -1.29
C ILE A 19 0.68 -6.94 -0.26
N ASP A 20 0.16 -5.76 -0.60
CA ASP A 20 0.25 -4.56 0.23
C ASP A 20 -1.00 -4.34 1.07
N PHE A 21 -0.82 -4.06 2.34
CA PHE A 21 -1.86 -3.63 3.25
C PHE A 21 -1.51 -2.34 3.97
N TYR A 22 -2.52 -1.53 4.25
CA TYR A 22 -2.45 -0.49 5.26
C TYR A 22 -2.98 -1.03 6.59
N ILE A 23 -2.28 -0.72 7.67
CA ILE A 23 -2.69 -1.08 9.03
C ILE A 23 -2.53 0.10 9.98
N ASN A 24 -3.48 0.26 10.91
CA ASN A 24 -3.30 1.24 11.97
C ASN A 24 -2.07 0.88 12.82
N ILE A 25 -1.20 1.86 13.06
CA ILE A 25 0.07 1.68 13.75
C ILE A 25 -0.07 1.04 15.13
N GLN A 26 -1.20 1.26 15.81
CA GLN A 26 -1.47 0.65 17.10
C GLN A 26 -1.53 -0.89 17.08
N HIS A 27 -1.74 -1.50 15.90
CA HIS A 27 -1.81 -2.96 15.73
C HIS A 27 -0.50 -3.56 15.20
N ARG A 28 0.52 -2.74 14.94
CA ARG A 28 1.79 -3.17 14.34
C ARG A 28 2.46 -4.31 15.09
N ASP A 29 2.52 -4.21 16.43
CA ASP A 29 3.24 -5.19 17.24
C ASP A 29 2.58 -6.58 17.24
N GLN A 30 1.29 -6.65 16.91
CA GLN A 30 0.56 -7.90 16.78
C GLN A 30 0.89 -8.65 15.48
N LEU A 31 1.36 -7.92 14.44
CA LEU A 31 1.64 -8.51 13.13
C LEU A 31 2.73 -9.60 13.19
N ASN A 32 3.77 -9.42 13.98
CA ASN A 32 4.85 -10.40 14.06
C ASN A 32 4.29 -11.77 14.49
N TYR A 33 3.49 -11.77 15.54
CA TYR A 33 2.87 -12.99 16.04
C TYR A 33 1.91 -13.62 15.03
N ILE A 34 1.04 -12.81 14.43
CA ILE A 34 0.05 -13.27 13.45
C ILE A 34 0.74 -13.84 12.20
N LEU A 35 1.78 -13.17 11.70
CA LEU A 35 2.52 -13.62 10.53
C LEU A 35 3.23 -14.96 10.76
N GLU A 36 3.86 -15.12 11.92
CA GLU A 36 4.49 -16.38 12.29
C GLU A 36 3.49 -17.53 12.42
N GLU A 37 2.31 -17.29 13.02
CA GLU A 37 1.26 -18.29 13.14
C GLU A 37 0.73 -18.79 11.78
N VAL A 38 0.67 -17.90 10.79
CA VAL A 38 0.22 -18.26 9.44
C VAL A 38 1.38 -18.67 8.51
N GLY A 39 2.56 -18.88 9.05
CA GLY A 39 3.71 -19.46 8.36
C GLY A 39 4.55 -18.49 7.54
N PHE A 40 4.52 -17.20 7.86
CA PHE A 40 5.47 -16.22 7.35
C PHE A 40 6.64 -16.07 8.34
N THR A 41 7.79 -15.71 7.82
CA THR A 41 8.92 -15.20 8.61
C THR A 41 8.99 -13.69 8.44
N ILE A 42 9.46 -12.98 9.48
CA ILE A 42 9.62 -11.53 9.40
C ILE A 42 10.88 -11.23 8.58
N GLY A 43 10.70 -10.59 7.43
CA GLY A 43 11.80 -10.17 6.55
C GLY A 43 12.34 -8.80 6.93
N TYR A 44 11.44 -7.86 7.19
CA TYR A 44 11.80 -6.52 7.62
C TYR A 44 10.79 -6.00 8.65
N HIS A 45 11.27 -5.25 9.62
CA HIS A 45 10.47 -4.68 10.69
C HIS A 45 11.01 -3.31 11.10
N SER A 46 10.16 -2.30 11.07
CA SER A 46 10.47 -0.94 11.54
C SER A 46 9.31 -0.37 12.37
N GLU A 47 9.43 0.87 12.81
CA GLU A 47 8.36 1.56 13.54
C GLU A 47 7.06 1.71 12.74
N CYS A 48 7.14 1.69 11.41
CA CYS A 48 6.02 2.03 10.54
C CYS A 48 5.84 1.10 9.33
N PHE A 49 6.55 -0.04 9.33
CA PHE A 49 6.45 -1.03 8.25
C PHE A 49 6.85 -2.41 8.74
N VAL A 50 6.12 -3.43 8.31
CA VAL A 50 6.43 -4.85 8.57
C VAL A 50 6.29 -5.62 7.27
N GLN A 51 7.29 -6.43 6.96
CA GLN A 51 7.26 -7.36 5.82
C GLN A 51 7.30 -8.79 6.30
N GLY A 52 6.33 -9.58 5.85
CA GLY A 52 6.34 -11.03 6.00
C GLY A 52 6.85 -11.70 4.72
N ILE A 53 7.66 -12.74 4.88
CA ILE A 53 8.23 -13.54 3.78
C ILE A 53 7.78 -14.99 3.92
N ARG A 54 7.30 -15.59 2.84
CA ARG A 54 6.93 -17.00 2.79
C ARG A 54 7.43 -17.66 1.52
N LYS A 55 7.98 -18.87 1.66
CA LYS A 55 8.32 -19.73 0.52
C LYS A 55 7.19 -20.71 0.23
N ILE A 56 6.78 -20.81 -1.01
CA ILE A 56 5.79 -21.75 -1.52
C ILE A 56 6.44 -22.49 -2.70
N GLY A 57 6.92 -23.71 -2.44
CA GLY A 57 7.79 -24.42 -3.39
C GLY A 57 9.09 -23.64 -3.62
N ASP A 58 9.40 -23.35 -4.88
CA ASP A 58 10.61 -22.59 -5.28
C ASP A 58 10.36 -21.08 -5.35
N LYS A 59 9.13 -20.62 -5.07
CA LYS A 59 8.78 -19.20 -5.12
C LYS A 59 8.83 -18.58 -3.73
N THR A 60 9.30 -17.35 -3.67
CA THR A 60 9.19 -16.49 -2.50
C THR A 60 8.07 -15.49 -2.74
N THR A 61 7.21 -15.31 -1.76
CA THR A 61 6.16 -14.28 -1.77
C THR A 61 6.31 -13.39 -0.55
N TYR A 62 5.82 -12.16 -0.67
CA TYR A 62 5.91 -11.14 0.35
C TYR A 62 4.53 -10.62 0.69
N VAL A 63 4.39 -10.17 1.94
CA VAL A 63 3.25 -9.40 2.40
C VAL A 63 3.76 -8.18 3.14
N ASP A 64 3.33 -7.01 2.71
CA ASP A 64 3.82 -5.72 3.17
C ASP A 64 2.72 -4.95 3.90
N PHE A 65 3.03 -4.57 5.14
CA PHE A 65 2.13 -3.80 5.99
C PHE A 65 2.69 -2.40 6.22
N TYR A 66 2.04 -1.43 5.61
CA TYR A 66 2.34 0.00 5.76
C TYR A 66 1.52 0.56 6.90
N CYS A 67 2.19 1.14 7.90
CA CYS A 67 1.49 1.68 9.06
C CYS A 67 1.00 3.10 8.81
N TYR A 68 -0.23 3.37 9.24
CA TYR A 68 -0.79 4.71 9.27
C TYR A 68 -1.19 5.13 10.68
N ASP A 69 -1.13 6.42 10.94
CA ASP A 69 -1.75 7.05 12.11
C ASP A 69 -3.19 7.43 11.80
N ASN A 70 -4.06 7.19 12.74
CA ASN A 70 -5.45 7.64 12.70
C ASN A 70 -5.75 8.50 13.94
N ASP A 71 -5.42 9.79 13.86
CA ASP A 71 -5.77 10.77 14.87
C ASP A 71 -7.27 11.12 14.76
N GLU A 72 -8.03 10.93 15.83
CA GLU A 72 -9.49 11.19 15.84
C GLU A 72 -9.87 12.64 15.53
N THR A 73 -8.97 13.59 15.78
CA THR A 73 -9.18 15.03 15.52
C THR A 73 -8.81 15.45 14.10
N SER A 74 -8.13 14.60 13.33
CA SER A 74 -7.71 14.86 11.98
C SER A 74 -8.73 14.35 10.96
N GLU A 75 -8.95 15.06 9.87
CA GLU A 75 -9.72 14.62 8.70
C GLU A 75 -8.91 13.63 7.81
N PHE A 76 -7.63 13.43 8.12
CA PHE A 76 -6.72 12.59 7.35
C PHE A 76 -6.16 11.45 8.18
N ILE A 77 -5.90 10.30 7.54
CA ILE A 77 -4.92 9.34 8.01
C ILE A 77 -3.54 9.72 7.48
N ARG A 78 -2.50 9.44 8.24
CA ARG A 78 -1.12 9.74 7.85
C ARG A 78 -0.34 8.46 7.59
N ASP A 79 0.08 8.26 6.34
CA ASP A 79 1.03 7.20 5.99
C ASP A 79 2.41 7.53 6.59
N ARG A 80 2.94 6.58 7.34
CA ARG A 80 4.20 6.75 8.07
C ARG A 80 5.43 6.26 7.29
N TRP A 81 5.25 5.43 6.29
CA TRP A 81 6.34 4.75 5.61
C TRP A 81 6.70 5.31 4.25
N ASN A 82 5.72 5.35 3.33
CA ASN A 82 5.98 5.52 1.90
C ASN A 82 6.71 6.80 1.51
N PHE A 83 6.75 7.81 2.38
CA PHE A 83 7.30 9.11 2.07
C PHE A 83 8.22 9.63 3.16
N LYS A 84 8.77 8.73 3.97
CA LYS A 84 9.80 9.05 4.94
C LYS A 84 11.14 9.14 4.23
N GLY A 85 11.47 10.32 3.73
CA GLY A 85 12.78 10.90 3.41
C GLY A 85 13.95 10.11 2.84
N ASN A 86 13.98 8.80 2.93
CA ASN A 86 15.18 8.04 2.60
C ASN A 86 15.17 7.39 1.23
N TYR A 87 14.01 7.13 0.65
CA TYR A 87 13.93 6.45 -0.65
C TYR A 87 13.89 7.40 -1.84
N HIS A 88 13.31 8.59 -1.70
CA HIS A 88 13.10 9.50 -2.81
C HIS A 88 13.24 10.99 -2.47
N ASN A 89 13.99 11.38 -1.46
CA ASN A 89 14.08 12.77 -1.00
C ASN A 89 12.74 13.39 -0.56
N PHE A 90 11.78 12.61 -0.13
CA PHE A 90 10.53 13.11 0.39
C PHE A 90 10.65 13.44 1.87
N SER A 91 10.44 14.69 2.20
CA SER A 91 10.40 15.19 3.58
C SER A 91 8.99 15.15 4.20
N THR A 92 7.99 14.73 3.44
CA THR A 92 6.58 14.84 3.84
C THR A 92 5.89 13.48 3.88
N HIS A 93 5.05 13.29 4.92
CA HIS A 93 4.14 12.16 4.99
C HIS A 93 3.01 12.32 3.97
N LEU A 94 2.43 11.21 3.52
CA LEU A 94 1.16 11.22 2.82
C LEU A 94 0.02 11.38 3.81
N PHE A 95 -0.91 12.26 3.46
CA PHE A 95 -2.16 12.49 4.18
C PHE A 95 -3.32 12.08 3.28
N ILE A 96 -3.98 10.97 3.63
CA ILE A 96 -5.08 10.40 2.86
C ILE A 96 -6.38 10.78 3.56
N ASP A 97 -7.35 11.29 2.80
CA ASP A 97 -8.65 11.67 3.33
C ASP A 97 -9.36 10.48 3.99
N LYS A 98 -9.85 10.68 5.21
CA LYS A 98 -10.55 9.62 5.95
C LYS A 98 -11.82 9.16 5.27
N ASP A 99 -12.55 10.04 4.61
CA ASP A 99 -13.80 9.70 3.93
C ASP A 99 -13.55 8.81 2.71
N TRP A 100 -12.34 8.82 2.16
CA TRP A 100 -11.97 7.86 1.10
C TRP A 100 -11.67 6.48 1.66
N VAL A 101 -11.21 6.41 2.90
CA VAL A 101 -10.78 5.16 3.53
C VAL A 101 -11.91 4.51 4.32
N PHE A 102 -12.68 5.28 5.07
CA PHE A 102 -13.72 4.78 5.97
C PHE A 102 -15.14 5.14 5.50
N PRO A 103 -16.14 4.29 5.82
CA PRO A 103 -16.01 2.97 6.43
C PRO A 103 -15.30 1.98 5.52
N ILE A 104 -14.53 1.06 6.11
CA ILE A 104 -13.90 -0.01 5.35
C ILE A 104 -14.96 -0.94 4.76
N LEU A 105 -14.83 -1.22 3.47
CA LEU A 105 -15.71 -2.11 2.71
C LEU A 105 -15.10 -3.50 2.53
N GLU A 106 -15.87 -4.42 1.97
CA GLU A 106 -15.39 -5.72 1.53
C GLU A 106 -15.23 -5.75 0.01
N GLY A 107 -14.07 -6.23 -0.42
CA GLY A 107 -13.77 -6.56 -1.80
C GLY A 107 -13.53 -8.05 -1.96
N ASN A 108 -13.68 -8.55 -3.19
CA ASN A 108 -13.47 -9.95 -3.51
C ASN A 108 -12.64 -10.10 -4.78
N ILE A 109 -11.70 -11.05 -4.76
CA ILE A 109 -11.03 -11.57 -5.94
C ILE A 109 -11.27 -13.08 -5.92
N ASP A 110 -11.98 -13.59 -6.89
CA ASP A 110 -12.47 -14.96 -6.89
C ASP A 110 -13.20 -15.30 -5.57
N ASP A 111 -12.76 -16.32 -4.86
CA ASP A 111 -13.32 -16.76 -3.57
C ASP A 111 -12.68 -16.07 -2.35
N LEU A 112 -11.74 -15.16 -2.56
CA LEU A 112 -11.05 -14.46 -1.49
C LEU A 112 -11.73 -13.12 -1.17
N SER A 113 -12.15 -12.97 0.08
CA SER A 113 -12.67 -11.71 0.62
C SER A 113 -11.59 -10.95 1.39
N PHE A 114 -11.52 -9.64 1.21
CA PHE A 114 -10.56 -8.77 1.89
C PHE A 114 -11.12 -7.36 2.10
N LYS A 115 -10.44 -6.58 2.90
CA LYS A 115 -10.87 -5.22 3.22
C LYS A 115 -10.31 -4.22 2.21
N ILE A 116 -11.16 -3.32 1.75
CA ILE A 116 -10.82 -2.22 0.83
C ILE A 116 -11.31 -0.89 1.38
N PRO A 117 -10.72 0.24 0.96
CA PRO A 117 -11.20 1.57 1.33
C PRO A 117 -12.60 1.85 0.79
N ASN A 118 -13.30 2.80 1.41
CA ASN A 118 -14.63 3.27 1.02
C ASN A 118 -14.67 3.76 -0.44
N ASN A 119 -13.67 4.54 -0.83
CA ASN A 119 -13.54 5.05 -2.19
C ASN A 119 -12.20 4.61 -2.80
N PRO A 120 -12.11 3.39 -3.35
CA PRO A 120 -10.87 2.88 -3.93
C PRO A 120 -10.38 3.70 -5.12
N GLU A 121 -11.29 4.36 -5.86
CA GLU A 121 -10.93 5.19 -7.00
C GLU A 121 -10.13 6.42 -6.57
N GLU A 122 -10.64 7.19 -5.60
CA GLU A 122 -9.93 8.36 -5.07
C GLU A 122 -8.59 7.97 -4.45
N CYS A 123 -8.54 6.85 -3.72
CA CYS A 123 -7.29 6.32 -3.20
C CYS A 123 -6.29 5.99 -4.34
N CYS A 124 -6.75 5.39 -5.43
CA CYS A 124 -5.89 5.09 -6.58
C CYS A 124 -5.44 6.36 -7.31
N ILE A 125 -6.33 7.32 -7.53
CA ILE A 125 -5.98 8.62 -8.13
C ILE A 125 -4.92 9.32 -7.29
N TYR A 126 -5.14 9.37 -5.98
CA TYR A 126 -4.22 10.03 -5.06
C TYR A 126 -2.84 9.37 -5.00
N LEU A 127 -2.79 8.02 -4.94
CA LEU A 127 -1.54 7.27 -4.81
C LEU A 127 -0.80 7.08 -6.14
N TYR A 128 -1.53 7.04 -7.26
CA TYR A 128 -0.96 6.64 -8.56
C TYR A 128 -1.14 7.68 -9.66
N GLY A 129 -1.94 8.74 -9.45
CA GLY A 129 -2.26 9.76 -10.44
C GLY A 129 -3.56 9.46 -11.20
N GLU A 130 -4.08 10.47 -11.91
CA GLU A 130 -5.35 10.36 -12.67
C GLU A 130 -5.29 9.31 -13.79
N ASP A 131 -4.11 9.06 -14.30
CA ASP A 131 -3.85 8.09 -15.36
C ASP A 131 -3.56 6.66 -14.84
N TYR A 132 -3.84 6.39 -13.56
CA TYR A 132 -3.57 5.09 -12.93
C TYR A 132 -4.15 3.87 -13.65
N ARG A 133 -5.19 4.08 -14.48
CA ARG A 133 -5.80 3.02 -15.29
C ARG A 133 -4.90 2.57 -16.45
N ILE A 134 -3.92 3.40 -16.83
CA ILE A 134 -2.97 3.09 -17.90
C ILE A 134 -1.77 2.37 -17.25
N PRO A 135 -1.50 1.10 -17.59
CA PRO A 135 -0.33 0.41 -17.07
C PRO A 135 0.96 1.16 -17.40
N LEU A 136 1.81 1.34 -16.40
CA LEU A 136 3.15 1.90 -16.63
C LEU A 136 4.00 0.91 -17.43
N ASP A 137 4.79 1.44 -18.34
CA ASP A 137 5.76 0.66 -19.08
C ASP A 137 6.88 0.19 -18.15
N LYS A 138 7.12 -1.11 -18.08
CA LYS A 138 8.15 -1.71 -17.22
C LYS A 138 9.57 -1.31 -17.59
N ASP A 139 9.79 -0.93 -18.85
CA ASP A 139 11.10 -0.54 -19.38
C ASP A 139 11.37 0.96 -19.19
N VAL A 140 10.49 1.66 -18.47
CA VAL A 140 10.59 3.09 -18.24
C VAL A 140 10.78 3.37 -16.76
N GLU A 141 11.85 4.10 -16.44
CA GLU A 141 12.06 4.62 -15.10
C GLU A 141 11.19 5.85 -14.83
N TYR A 142 10.58 5.87 -13.64
CA TYR A 142 9.77 6.99 -13.16
C TYR A 142 10.32 7.52 -11.84
N ILE A 143 10.31 8.84 -11.69
CA ILE A 143 10.47 9.48 -10.39
C ILE A 143 9.09 9.76 -9.81
N THR A 144 8.86 9.32 -8.58
CA THR A 144 7.65 9.63 -7.81
C THR A 144 7.95 10.74 -6.82
N ARG A 145 7.13 11.77 -6.79
CA ARG A 145 7.21 12.91 -5.86
C ARG A 145 5.86 13.17 -5.23
N VAL A 146 5.87 13.81 -4.06
CA VAL A 146 4.66 14.40 -3.46
C VAL A 146 4.75 15.91 -3.61
N ILE A 147 3.83 16.49 -4.35
CA ILE A 147 3.73 17.94 -4.58
C ILE A 147 2.33 18.37 -4.17
N ASN A 148 2.24 19.31 -3.23
CA ASN A 148 0.94 19.81 -2.72
C ASN A 148 0.00 18.67 -2.27
N ASN A 149 0.54 17.73 -1.51
CA ASN A 149 -0.19 16.54 -1.04
C ASN A 149 -0.74 15.64 -2.17
N GLN A 150 -0.15 15.67 -3.34
CA GLN A 150 -0.47 14.80 -4.46
C GLN A 150 0.75 14.00 -4.90
N VAL A 151 0.54 12.74 -5.22
CA VAL A 151 1.58 11.88 -5.81
C VAL A 151 1.69 12.21 -7.30
N VAL A 152 2.87 12.63 -7.71
CA VAL A 152 3.18 12.94 -9.12
C VAL A 152 4.28 12.00 -9.59
N ARG A 153 4.08 11.39 -10.74
CA ARG A 153 5.06 10.54 -11.41
C ARG A 153 5.57 11.21 -12.66
N GLU A 154 6.87 11.35 -12.75
CA GLU A 154 7.55 11.91 -13.91
C GLU A 154 8.40 10.81 -14.56
N LYS A 155 8.25 10.65 -15.87
CA LYS A 155 9.10 9.77 -16.68
C LYS A 155 10.50 10.33 -16.72
N LEU A 156 11.49 9.52 -16.37
CA LEU A 156 12.89 9.85 -16.63
C LEU A 156 13.15 9.83 -18.13
N LYS A 157 13.79 10.88 -18.64
CA LYS A 157 14.13 11.02 -20.06
C LYS A 157 15.37 10.19 -20.40
#